data_c55a5ac3b2ccdcec8fe1f9968406639f
#
_entry.id   c55a5ac3b2ccdcec8fe1f9968406639f
#
_cell.length_a   1.000
_cell.length_b   1.000
_cell.length_c   1.000
_cell.angle_alpha   90.00
_cell.angle_beta   90.00
_cell.angle_gamma   90.00
#
_symmetry.space_group_name_H-M   'P 1'
#
loop_
_entity.id
_entity.type
_entity.pdbx_description
1 polymer ?
#
loop_
_entity_poly.entity_id
_entity_poly.type
_entity_poly.pdbx_seq_one_letter_code
_entity_poly.pdbx_strand_id
1 'polypeptide(L)'
;MCIRDSIRTELEIDLIEGGLPAEDIPTEWNKRYGELLGIKPSNDSEGCLQDVHWSEGAFGYFPSYLLGHLISAQISNQMEKDIGLIDNVIENGEYQKIILWLKNNVHKYGRSVNSMELVRSVTNEELSPSYFINHLRSKLDDFC
;
A
#
# COMPACT_ATOMS: atom_id res chain seq x y z
N MET A 1 -7.00 -4.41 -1.70
CA MET A 1 -6.59 -3.43 -0.69
C MET A 1 -6.12 -2.14 -1.33
N CYS A 2 -5.10 -2.12 -2.18
CA CYS A 2 -4.52 -0.89 -2.75
C CYS A 2 -5.48 0.03 -3.53
N ILE A 3 -6.42 -0.50 -4.32
CA ILE A 3 -7.42 0.35 -5.01
C ILE A 3 -8.28 1.09 -3.99
N ARG A 4 -8.71 0.43 -2.91
CA ARG A 4 -9.47 1.06 -1.83
C ARG A 4 -8.66 2.17 -1.15
N ASP A 5 -7.36 1.95 -0.92
CA ASP A 5 -6.49 2.93 -0.29
C ASP A 5 -6.22 4.12 -1.22
N SER A 6 -6.13 3.89 -2.54
CA SER A 6 -6.03 4.96 -3.54
C SER A 6 -7.29 5.82 -3.56
N ILE A 7 -8.49 5.20 -3.60
CA ILE A 7 -9.77 5.92 -3.58
C ILE A 7 -9.87 6.80 -2.33
N ARG A 8 -9.52 6.26 -1.15
CA ARG A 8 -9.57 7.01 0.10
C ARG A 8 -8.55 8.15 0.13
N THR A 9 -7.35 7.92 -0.41
CA THR A 9 -6.34 8.96 -0.54
C THR A 9 -6.81 10.11 -1.40
N GLU A 10 -7.41 9.83 -2.56
CA GLU A 10 -7.96 10.86 -3.45
C GLU A 10 -9.10 11.63 -2.79
N LEU A 11 -10.00 10.92 -2.07
CA LEU A 11 -11.08 11.57 -1.32
C LEU A 11 -10.53 12.48 -0.20
N GLU A 12 -9.48 12.06 0.51
CA GLU A 12 -8.83 12.91 1.52
C GLU A 12 -8.21 14.17 0.91
N ILE A 13 -7.56 14.05 -0.23
CA ILE A 13 -7.00 15.20 -0.94
C ILE A 13 -8.12 16.18 -1.32
N ASP A 14 -9.19 15.69 -1.92
CA ASP A 14 -10.30 16.52 -2.34
C ASP A 14 -11.00 17.21 -1.15
N LEU A 15 -11.12 16.53 -0.02
CA LEU A 15 -11.66 17.07 1.23
C LEU A 15 -10.79 18.18 1.82
N ILE A 16 -9.48 17.95 1.92
CA ILE A 16 -8.54 18.84 2.60
C ILE A 16 -8.20 20.05 1.72
N GLU A 17 -8.07 19.87 0.41
CA GLU A 17 -7.81 20.96 -0.53
C GLU A 17 -9.07 21.78 -0.84
N GLY A 18 -10.24 21.38 -0.30
CA GLY A 18 -11.48 22.15 -0.33
C GLY A 18 -12.31 21.99 -1.61
N GLY A 19 -12.03 20.97 -2.40
CA GLY A 19 -12.80 20.65 -3.60
C GLY A 19 -14.09 19.88 -3.34
N LEU A 20 -14.12 19.09 -2.24
CA LEU A 20 -15.25 18.23 -1.88
C LEU A 20 -15.88 18.66 -0.55
N PRO A 21 -17.16 19.10 -0.54
CA PRO A 21 -17.90 19.34 0.69
C PRO A 21 -18.11 18.04 1.49
N ALA A 22 -18.11 18.13 2.83
CA ALA A 22 -18.27 16.97 3.69
C ALA A 22 -19.59 16.22 3.47
N GLU A 23 -20.67 16.95 3.16
CA GLU A 23 -21.98 16.39 2.84
C GLU A 23 -22.00 15.54 1.56
N ASP A 24 -21.07 15.76 0.65
CA ASP A 24 -20.98 15.05 -0.62
C ASP A 24 -20.09 13.78 -0.54
N ILE A 25 -19.43 13.54 0.59
CA ILE A 25 -18.58 12.35 0.78
C ILE A 25 -19.29 11.04 0.45
N PRO A 26 -20.52 10.76 0.95
CA PRO A 26 -21.21 9.51 0.65
C PRO A 26 -21.43 9.30 -0.84
N THR A 27 -21.80 10.35 -1.54
CA THR A 27 -22.07 10.33 -2.98
C THR A 27 -20.80 10.05 -3.77
N GLU A 28 -19.73 10.79 -3.49
CA GLU A 28 -18.46 10.64 -4.21
C GLU A 28 -17.77 9.31 -3.87
N TRP A 29 -17.87 8.85 -2.61
CA TRP A 29 -17.44 7.52 -2.20
C TRP A 29 -18.11 6.43 -3.04
N ASN A 30 -19.44 6.42 -3.07
CA ASN A 30 -20.22 5.42 -3.79
C ASN A 30 -19.91 5.42 -5.29
N LYS A 31 -19.72 6.60 -5.88
CA LYS A 31 -19.32 6.76 -7.27
C LYS A 31 -17.98 6.12 -7.56
N ARG A 32 -16.91 6.50 -6.84
CA ARG A 32 -15.54 5.97 -7.06
C ARG A 32 -15.45 4.46 -6.80
N TYR A 33 -16.11 3.97 -5.74
CA TYR A 33 -16.19 2.54 -5.47
C TYR A 33 -16.94 1.76 -6.55
N GLY A 34 -18.02 2.34 -7.07
CA GLY A 34 -18.76 1.76 -8.20
C GLY A 34 -17.93 1.71 -9.48
N GLU A 35 -17.23 2.79 -9.82
CA GLU A 35 -16.41 2.89 -11.02
C GLU A 35 -15.18 1.99 -11.00
N LEU A 36 -14.46 1.92 -9.87
CA LEU A 36 -13.17 1.24 -9.78
C LEU A 36 -13.25 -0.20 -9.26
N LEU A 37 -14.27 -0.53 -8.47
CA LEU A 37 -14.40 -1.84 -7.83
C LEU A 37 -15.70 -2.57 -8.21
N GLY A 38 -16.62 -1.92 -8.90
CA GLY A 38 -17.95 -2.47 -9.17
C GLY A 38 -18.81 -2.66 -7.92
N ILE A 39 -18.46 -2.04 -6.79
CA ILE A 39 -19.13 -2.20 -5.50
C ILE A 39 -20.02 -0.99 -5.25
N LYS A 40 -21.27 -1.25 -4.88
CA LYS A 40 -22.21 -0.20 -4.45
C LYS A 40 -22.70 -0.54 -3.05
N PRO A 41 -22.25 0.20 -2.01
CA PRO A 41 -22.75 0.00 -0.65
C PRO A 41 -24.27 0.22 -0.56
N SER A 42 -24.94 -0.52 0.31
CA SER A 42 -26.39 -0.40 0.51
C SER A 42 -26.77 0.82 1.36
N ASN A 43 -25.84 1.30 2.18
CA ASN A 43 -25.97 2.45 3.07
C ASN A 43 -24.59 3.00 3.45
N ASP A 44 -24.55 4.16 4.11
CA ASP A 44 -23.30 4.84 4.46
C ASP A 44 -22.48 4.07 5.51
N SER A 45 -23.11 3.27 6.37
CA SER A 45 -22.40 2.44 7.35
C SER A 45 -21.57 1.33 6.68
N GLU A 46 -22.00 0.86 5.51
CA GLU A 46 -21.24 -0.06 4.66
C GLU A 46 -20.35 0.67 3.65
N GLY A 47 -20.56 1.96 3.48
CA GLY A 47 -19.83 2.87 2.61
C GLY A 47 -18.77 3.69 3.33
N CYS A 48 -18.89 5.02 3.24
CA CYS A 48 -17.90 5.96 3.76
C CYS A 48 -17.73 5.93 5.28
N LEU A 49 -18.73 5.46 6.04
CA LEU A 49 -18.69 5.37 7.50
C LEU A 49 -18.20 4.01 8.02
N GLN A 50 -17.87 3.05 7.16
CA GLN A 50 -17.35 1.75 7.61
C GLN A 50 -15.96 1.84 8.24
N ASP A 51 -15.26 2.93 8.00
CA ASP A 51 -13.89 3.14 8.43
C ASP A 51 -13.82 4.18 9.54
N VAL A 52 -13.04 3.88 10.59
CA VAL A 52 -12.96 4.73 11.78
C VAL A 52 -11.97 5.90 11.63
N HIS A 53 -11.12 5.91 10.60
CA HIS A 53 -10.02 6.87 10.47
C HIS A 53 -10.50 8.32 10.53
N TRP A 54 -11.48 8.68 9.72
CA TRP A 54 -11.98 10.07 9.70
C TRP A 54 -12.74 10.46 10.96
N SER A 55 -13.49 9.52 11.56
CA SER A 55 -14.19 9.77 12.82
C SER A 55 -13.23 9.95 14.00
N GLU A 56 -12.01 9.40 13.93
CA GLU A 56 -10.93 9.58 14.89
C GLU A 56 -10.02 10.78 14.54
N GLY A 57 -10.29 11.50 13.46
CA GLY A 57 -9.49 12.62 12.99
C GLY A 57 -8.17 12.23 12.32
N ALA A 58 -8.03 10.98 11.90
CA ALA A 58 -6.82 10.46 11.25
C ALA A 58 -6.80 10.78 9.74
N PHE A 59 -6.83 12.07 9.41
CA PHE A 59 -6.65 12.52 8.03
C PHE A 59 -5.19 12.41 7.58
N GLY A 60 -4.98 12.10 6.28
CA GLY A 60 -3.64 11.86 5.71
C GLY A 60 -3.05 10.50 6.07
N TYR A 61 -3.83 9.61 6.67
CA TYR A 61 -3.37 8.27 7.06
C TYR A 61 -3.44 7.25 5.91
N PHE A 62 -4.45 7.32 5.05
CA PHE A 62 -4.63 6.38 3.94
C PHE A 62 -3.46 6.35 2.94
N PRO A 63 -2.79 7.47 2.61
CA PRO A 63 -1.58 7.44 1.79
C PRO A 63 -0.49 6.54 2.33
N SER A 64 -0.39 6.38 3.67
CA SER A 64 0.61 5.52 4.32
C SER A 64 0.45 4.05 3.95
N TYR A 65 -0.77 3.57 3.77
CA TYR A 65 -1.03 2.20 3.33
C TYR A 65 -0.57 1.98 1.89
N LEU A 66 -0.92 2.90 0.98
CA LEU A 66 -0.49 2.82 -0.41
C LEU A 66 1.03 2.86 -0.53
N LEU A 67 1.67 3.82 0.14
CA LEU A 67 3.14 3.92 0.18
C LEU A 67 3.78 2.66 0.77
N GLY A 68 3.19 2.09 1.83
CA GLY A 68 3.65 0.83 2.42
C GLY A 68 3.66 -0.32 1.42
N HIS A 69 2.63 -0.44 0.57
CA HIS A 69 2.58 -1.45 -0.49
C HIS A 69 3.64 -1.23 -1.56
N LEU A 70 3.85 0.01 -2.00
CA LEU A 70 4.88 0.35 -2.99
C LEU A 70 6.29 0.04 -2.47
N ILE A 71 6.59 0.49 -1.25
CA ILE A 71 7.88 0.28 -0.60
C ILE A 71 8.14 -1.21 -0.37
N SER A 72 7.16 -1.95 0.16
CA SER A 72 7.33 -3.38 0.43
C SER A 72 7.58 -4.18 -0.84
N ALA A 73 6.87 -3.89 -1.93
CA ALA A 73 7.07 -4.58 -3.20
C ALA A 73 8.48 -4.34 -3.77
N GLN A 74 8.98 -3.11 -3.70
CA GLN A 74 10.33 -2.78 -4.19
C GLN A 74 11.42 -3.40 -3.33
N ILE A 75 11.28 -3.36 -2.00
CA ILE A 75 12.21 -4.00 -1.06
C ILE A 75 12.18 -5.52 -1.22
N SER A 76 11.00 -6.14 -1.38
CA SER A 76 10.87 -7.58 -1.60
C SER A 76 11.57 -8.00 -2.89
N ASN A 77 11.42 -7.24 -3.97
CA ASN A 77 12.13 -7.52 -5.22
C ASN A 77 13.65 -7.48 -5.04
N GLN A 78 14.19 -6.53 -4.27
CA GLN A 78 15.61 -6.50 -3.96
C GLN A 78 16.02 -7.69 -3.08
N MET A 79 15.22 -8.04 -2.10
CA MET A 79 15.47 -9.21 -1.26
C MET A 79 15.54 -10.50 -2.09
N GLU A 80 14.64 -10.69 -3.05
CA GLU A 80 14.65 -11.84 -3.94
C GLU A 80 15.89 -11.92 -4.83
N LYS A 81 16.43 -10.79 -5.27
CA LYS A 81 17.72 -10.73 -5.99
C LYS A 81 18.88 -11.23 -5.13
N ASP A 82 18.83 -10.94 -3.83
CA ASP A 82 19.92 -11.23 -2.89
C ASP A 82 19.87 -12.65 -2.31
N ILE A 83 18.67 -13.18 -1.99
CA ILE A 83 18.51 -14.45 -1.27
C ILE A 83 17.71 -15.53 -2.02
N GLY A 84 17.26 -15.23 -3.26
CA GLY A 84 16.37 -16.08 -4.06
C GLY A 84 14.89 -15.79 -3.83
N LEU A 85 14.03 -16.43 -4.61
CA LEU A 85 12.57 -16.24 -4.55
C LEU A 85 12.06 -16.50 -3.13
N ILE A 86 11.31 -15.56 -2.59
CA ILE A 86 10.78 -15.62 -1.21
C ILE A 86 9.92 -16.88 -1.02
N ASP A 87 9.10 -17.24 -2.00
CA ASP A 87 8.25 -18.42 -1.93
C ASP A 87 9.10 -19.71 -1.75
N ASN A 88 10.19 -19.87 -2.48
CA ASN A 88 11.11 -21.01 -2.33
C ASN A 88 11.79 -21.02 -0.94
N VAL A 89 12.20 -19.84 -0.45
CA VAL A 89 12.80 -19.69 0.89
C VAL A 89 11.80 -20.11 1.98
N ILE A 90 10.52 -19.77 1.81
CA ILE A 90 9.44 -20.15 2.73
C ILE A 90 9.14 -21.64 2.66
N GLU A 91 9.00 -22.21 1.45
CA GLU A 91 8.74 -23.64 1.23
C GLU A 91 9.84 -24.53 1.82
N ASN A 92 11.10 -24.08 1.75
CA ASN A 92 12.24 -24.77 2.35
C ASN A 92 12.38 -24.56 3.87
N GLY A 93 11.52 -23.74 4.50
CA GLY A 93 11.59 -23.43 5.92
C GLY A 93 12.78 -22.53 6.31
N GLU A 94 13.41 -21.85 5.36
CA GLU A 94 14.63 -21.05 5.54
C GLU A 94 14.33 -19.61 6.02
N TYR A 95 13.35 -19.41 6.88
CA TYR A 95 12.87 -18.10 7.37
C TYR A 95 13.99 -17.21 7.93
N GLN A 96 15.05 -17.80 8.47
CA GLN A 96 16.19 -17.06 9.00
C GLN A 96 16.90 -16.21 7.94
N LYS A 97 16.90 -16.62 6.67
CA LYS A 97 17.45 -15.82 5.57
C LYS A 97 16.71 -14.50 5.42
N ILE A 98 15.37 -14.53 5.44
CA ILE A 98 14.50 -13.36 5.34
C ILE A 98 14.74 -12.43 6.55
N ILE A 99 14.72 -12.99 7.76
CA ILE A 99 14.89 -12.23 9.01
C ILE A 99 16.25 -11.54 9.05
N LEU A 100 17.31 -12.25 8.72
CA LEU A 100 18.68 -11.71 8.70
C LEU A 100 18.83 -10.63 7.62
N TRP A 101 18.25 -10.85 6.43
CA TRP A 101 18.28 -9.86 5.37
C TRP A 101 17.57 -8.57 5.78
N LEU A 102 16.35 -8.69 6.32
CA LEU A 102 15.59 -7.54 6.82
C LEU A 102 16.33 -6.81 7.95
N LYS A 103 16.91 -7.56 8.90
CA LYS A 103 17.71 -6.98 10.00
C LYS A 103 18.87 -6.15 9.46
N ASN A 104 19.61 -6.69 8.47
CA ASN A 104 20.83 -6.07 7.96
C ASN A 104 20.57 -4.93 6.96
N ASN A 105 19.46 -4.93 6.26
CA ASN A 105 19.17 -3.97 5.19
C ASN A 105 18.07 -2.97 5.53
N VAL A 106 17.16 -3.31 6.45
CA VAL A 106 16.01 -2.46 6.80
C VAL A 106 16.01 -2.08 8.27
N HIS A 107 15.92 -3.06 9.18
CA HIS A 107 15.66 -2.82 10.59
C HIS A 107 16.80 -2.08 11.32
N LYS A 108 18.05 -2.26 10.88
CA LYS A 108 19.21 -1.59 11.48
C LYS A 108 19.13 -0.07 11.46
N TYR A 109 18.37 0.48 10.53
CA TYR A 109 18.21 1.95 10.41
C TYR A 109 17.18 2.50 11.41
N GLY A 110 16.21 1.69 11.84
CA GLY A 110 15.14 2.13 12.72
C GLY A 110 14.43 3.36 12.13
N ARG A 111 14.47 4.49 12.84
CA ARG A 111 13.95 5.79 12.39
C ARG A 111 15.03 6.83 12.08
N SER A 112 16.26 6.39 11.87
CA SER A 112 17.38 7.31 11.59
C SER A 112 17.37 7.86 10.17
N VAL A 113 16.62 7.24 9.27
CA VAL A 113 16.42 7.67 7.88
C VAL A 113 14.92 7.72 7.55
N ASN A 114 14.52 8.57 6.61
CA ASN A 114 13.14 8.57 6.12
C ASN A 114 12.90 7.41 5.14
N SER A 115 11.62 7.14 4.82
CA SER A 115 11.23 6.00 4.00
C SER A 115 11.82 6.02 2.59
N MET A 116 11.96 7.20 1.98
CA MET A 116 12.52 7.34 0.62
C MET A 116 14.03 7.09 0.63
N GLU A 117 14.72 7.59 1.63
CA GLU A 117 16.16 7.33 1.84
C GLU A 117 16.41 5.84 2.12
N LEU A 118 15.52 5.19 2.89
CA LEU A 118 15.60 3.75 3.14
C LEU A 118 15.47 2.96 1.83
N VAL A 119 14.45 3.24 1.02
CA VAL A 119 14.27 2.58 -0.29
C VAL A 119 15.52 2.75 -1.14
N ARG A 120 16.02 3.98 -1.29
CA ARG A 120 17.23 4.27 -2.07
C ARG A 120 18.46 3.51 -1.54
N SER A 121 18.64 3.45 -0.23
CA SER A 121 19.79 2.76 0.38
C SER A 121 19.74 1.25 0.22
N VAL A 122 18.55 0.66 0.19
CA VAL A 122 18.35 -0.78 0.06
C VAL A 122 18.37 -1.23 -1.40
N THR A 123 17.75 -0.44 -2.29
CA THR A 123 17.52 -0.86 -3.69
C THR A 123 18.42 -0.16 -4.70
N ASN A 124 19.14 0.90 -4.31
CA ASN A 124 19.88 1.83 -5.16
C ASN A 124 19.02 2.54 -6.20
N GLU A 125 17.72 2.61 -5.99
CA GLU A 125 16.73 3.22 -6.89
C GLU A 125 15.76 4.11 -6.11
N GLU A 126 15.15 5.07 -6.81
CA GLU A 126 14.02 5.84 -6.28
C GLU A 126 12.78 4.94 -6.17
N LEU A 127 11.83 5.34 -5.32
CA LEU A 127 10.55 4.62 -5.21
C LEU A 127 9.82 4.60 -6.53
N SER A 128 9.46 3.39 -6.99
CA SER A 128 8.75 3.19 -8.25
C SER A 128 7.51 2.31 -8.05
N PRO A 129 6.35 2.69 -8.61
CA PRO A 129 5.14 1.87 -8.58
C PRO A 129 5.27 0.60 -9.44
N SER A 130 6.23 0.51 -10.33
CA SER A 130 6.40 -0.61 -11.26
C SER A 130 6.55 -1.96 -10.56
N TYR A 131 7.27 -2.00 -9.45
CA TYR A 131 7.47 -3.22 -8.65
C TYR A 131 6.17 -3.77 -8.11
N PHE A 132 5.32 -2.89 -7.59
CA PHE A 132 4.01 -3.27 -7.07
C PHE A 132 3.06 -3.70 -8.20
N ILE A 133 3.04 -2.98 -9.32
CA ILE A 133 2.22 -3.34 -10.49
C ILE A 133 2.65 -4.71 -11.03
N ASN A 134 3.95 -4.97 -11.13
CA ASN A 134 4.47 -6.26 -11.59
C ASN A 134 4.11 -7.39 -10.62
N HIS A 135 4.20 -7.15 -9.31
CA HIS A 135 3.77 -8.12 -8.30
C HIS A 135 2.27 -8.45 -8.44
N LEU A 136 1.41 -7.45 -8.67
CA LEU A 136 -0.02 -7.70 -8.89
C LEU A 136 -0.27 -8.48 -10.19
N ARG A 137 0.47 -8.19 -11.26
CA ARG A 137 0.35 -8.92 -12.53
C ARG A 137 0.75 -10.38 -12.37
N SER A 138 1.89 -10.65 -11.71
CA SER A 138 2.31 -12.04 -11.47
C SER A 138 1.27 -12.83 -10.68
N LYS A 139 0.63 -12.21 -9.67
CA LYS A 139 -0.46 -12.84 -8.93
C LYS A 139 -1.70 -13.12 -9.77
N LEU A 140 -2.03 -12.26 -10.73
CA LEU A 140 -3.13 -12.51 -11.66
C LEU A 140 -2.82 -13.70 -12.59
N ASP A 141 -1.58 -13.77 -13.08
CA ASP A 141 -1.15 -14.87 -13.95
C ASP A 141 -1.18 -16.23 -13.23
N ASP A 142 -0.97 -16.25 -11.91
CA ASP A 142 -1.09 -17.47 -11.09
C ASP A 142 -2.55 -17.97 -10.93
N PHE A 143 -3.56 -17.11 -11.18
CA PHE A 143 -4.99 -17.43 -11.02
C PHE A 143 -5.74 -17.63 -12.33
N CYS A 144 -5.12 -17.35 -13.47
CA CYS A 144 -5.70 -17.51 -14.81
C CYS A 144 -5.07 -18.65 -15.59
#